data_1d418ff06d8f9aa4f8db67b53bc1d11b
#
_entry.id   1d418ff06d8f9aa4f8db67b53bc1d11b
#
_cell.length_a   1.000
_cell.length_b   1.000
_cell.length_c   1.000
_cell.angle_alpha   90.00
_cell.angle_beta   90.00
_cell.angle_gamma   90.00
#
_symmetry.space_group_name_H-M   'P 1'
#
loop_
_entity.id
_entity.type
_entity.pdbx_description
1 polymer ?
#
loop_
_entity_poly.entity_id
_entity_poly.type
_entity_poly.pdbx_seq_one_letter_code
_entity_poly.pdbx_strand_id
1 'polypeptide(L)'
;MIIIFGSFRIRKLLQERKLNRQISQVLKRADTKYHHGSVRKQTGRVGSRLITSYYPLAESKQDIGVIKEKINADIQKFSDKQSQVSQYDNLIFYVSHFTETNFSGVKQVEIKRISYPVLTTKVGKAREEVLDSLYMSSDNKLFSLNRLFKNVEQAKKLLLEEMQQKITALHKTEGQKILQAFQTRDISQWTFSYEKGKLNLFYKNNERVSKVEIALPALYEVIDEHYLKGEDLAAYQSYQAKKQQKLVALTFDDGPNAATTPQALDILAKYHVKGTFFMLGKNIAGNEQLVKRVHDEGHEIGNHSWSHPQLPTLALEQAKKQIEDTQAALRAVIGESPKMMRPPYGAINNTLRNAVDMSFIMWNVDSLDWKNRNTGSIMEQVKKQTYPGSIILMHDIHQTTINALPSVIEYLQKNGYTLVTVSELLNHQLEGHRLYYGAN
;
A
#
# COMPACT_ATOMS: atom_id res chain seq x y z
N MET A 1 17.51 61.03 -50.10
CA MET A 1 18.12 60.10 -49.11
C MET A 1 17.67 60.34 -47.65
N ILE A 2 17.38 61.51 -47.19
CA ILE A 2 17.00 61.90 -45.80
C ILE A 2 15.62 61.36 -45.40
N ILE A 3 14.65 61.29 -46.32
CA ILE A 3 13.26 60.80 -46.00
C ILE A 3 13.21 59.29 -45.76
N ILE A 4 14.05 58.50 -46.43
CA ILE A 4 14.09 57.02 -46.27
C ILE A 4 14.68 56.65 -44.89
N PHE A 5 15.71 57.35 -44.44
CA PHE A 5 16.32 57.12 -43.11
C PHE A 5 15.40 57.54 -41.96
N GLY A 6 14.57 58.57 -42.12
CA GLY A 6 13.59 58.98 -41.14
C GLY A 6 12.47 57.93 -40.96
N SER A 7 11.99 57.35 -42.08
CA SER A 7 10.92 56.32 -42.02
C SER A 7 11.40 55.03 -41.41
N PHE A 8 12.65 54.63 -41.61
CA PHE A 8 13.26 53.43 -41.02
C PHE A 8 13.44 53.59 -39.48
N ARG A 9 13.91 54.74 -39.02
CA ARG A 9 14.03 55.07 -37.59
C ARG A 9 12.67 55.08 -36.90
N ILE A 10 11.64 55.66 -37.52
CA ILE A 10 10.28 55.71 -36.95
C ILE A 10 9.71 54.30 -36.86
N ARG A 11 9.84 53.45 -37.90
CA ARG A 11 9.38 52.07 -37.85
C ARG A 11 10.08 51.25 -36.76
N LYS A 12 11.38 51.42 -36.57
CA LYS A 12 12.14 50.76 -35.50
C LYS A 12 11.66 51.19 -34.12
N LEU A 13 11.43 52.47 -33.88
CA LEU A 13 10.90 53.01 -32.64
C LEU A 13 9.49 52.52 -32.35
N LEU A 14 8.64 52.40 -33.38
CA LEU A 14 7.29 51.84 -33.20
C LEU A 14 7.31 50.35 -32.88
N GLN A 15 8.19 49.57 -33.46
CA GLN A 15 8.40 48.17 -33.16
C GLN A 15 8.91 48.00 -31.72
N GLU A 16 9.90 48.77 -31.29
CA GLU A 16 10.40 48.74 -29.92
C GLU A 16 9.33 49.12 -28.88
N ARG A 17 8.51 50.13 -29.17
CA ARG A 17 7.38 50.51 -28.31
C ARG A 17 6.32 49.36 -28.21
N LYS A 18 6.02 48.72 -29.34
CA LYS A 18 5.10 47.58 -29.40
C LYS A 18 5.63 46.39 -28.56
N LEU A 19 6.92 46.08 -28.73
CA LEU A 19 7.59 45.02 -27.99
C LEU A 19 7.58 45.29 -26.47
N ASN A 20 7.93 46.52 -26.07
CA ASN A 20 7.94 46.93 -24.65
C ASN A 20 6.54 46.86 -24.02
N ARG A 21 5.49 47.18 -24.79
CA ARG A 21 4.11 46.99 -24.34
C ARG A 21 3.78 45.51 -24.10
N GLN A 22 4.20 44.62 -24.99
CA GLN A 22 4.00 43.16 -24.82
C GLN A 22 4.75 42.62 -23.60
N ILE A 23 6.01 43.02 -23.43
CA ILE A 23 6.80 42.68 -22.23
C ILE A 23 6.07 43.13 -20.96
N SER A 24 5.65 44.40 -20.91
CA SER A 24 4.91 44.94 -19.77
C SER A 24 3.59 44.18 -19.50
N GLN A 25 2.88 43.76 -20.55
CA GLN A 25 1.67 42.97 -20.41
C GLN A 25 1.97 41.58 -19.85
N VAL A 26 3.03 40.90 -20.28
CA VAL A 26 3.45 39.60 -19.75
C VAL A 26 3.84 39.73 -18.29
N LEU A 27 4.63 40.71 -17.92
CA LEU A 27 5.02 40.97 -16.53
C LEU A 27 3.82 41.25 -15.63
N LYS A 28 2.88 42.10 -16.10
CA LYS A 28 1.65 42.39 -15.35
C LYS A 28 0.77 41.17 -15.17
N ARG A 29 0.60 40.35 -16.22
CA ARG A 29 -0.19 39.10 -16.13
C ARG A 29 0.45 38.10 -15.16
N ALA A 30 1.77 37.93 -15.22
CA ALA A 30 2.49 37.07 -14.29
C ALA A 30 2.33 37.57 -12.83
N ASP A 31 2.45 38.87 -12.63
CA ASP A 31 2.29 39.48 -11.31
C ASP A 31 0.88 39.27 -10.75
N THR A 32 -0.15 39.54 -11.57
CA THR A 32 -1.55 39.29 -11.18
C THR A 32 -1.81 37.81 -10.87
N LYS A 33 -1.16 36.88 -11.59
CA LYS A 33 -1.38 35.43 -11.44
C LYS A 33 -0.61 34.83 -10.27
N TYR A 34 0.61 35.31 -9.99
CA TYR A 34 1.53 34.62 -9.08
C TYR A 34 1.93 35.42 -7.83
N HIS A 35 1.72 36.73 -7.82
CA HIS A 35 2.03 37.59 -6.69
C HIS A 35 0.79 37.86 -5.85
N HIS A 36 0.29 36.82 -5.16
CA HIS A 36 -0.84 36.91 -4.25
C HIS A 36 -0.62 36.00 -3.03
N GLY A 37 -1.27 36.32 -1.93
CA GLY A 37 -1.05 35.61 -0.67
C GLY A 37 0.33 35.88 -0.06
N SER A 38 0.85 34.89 0.65
CA SER A 38 2.17 34.98 1.32
C SER A 38 3.31 34.67 0.35
N VAL A 39 3.58 35.57 -0.59
CA VAL A 39 4.61 35.42 -1.61
C VAL A 39 5.51 36.65 -1.66
N ARG A 40 6.84 36.44 -1.68
CA ARG A 40 7.83 37.50 -1.92
C ARG A 40 8.28 37.46 -3.37
N LYS A 41 8.13 38.57 -4.07
CA LYS A 41 8.63 38.76 -5.44
C LYS A 41 10.05 39.27 -5.42
N GLN A 42 10.91 38.68 -6.25
CA GLN A 42 12.26 39.17 -6.53
C GLN A 42 12.48 39.18 -8.04
N THR A 43 12.92 40.34 -8.57
CA THR A 43 13.24 40.47 -9.99
C THR A 43 14.72 40.84 -10.14
N GLY A 44 15.39 40.17 -11.05
CA GLY A 44 16.82 40.41 -11.36
C GLY A 44 17.12 40.14 -12.84
N ARG A 45 18.35 40.38 -13.22
CA ARG A 45 18.84 40.12 -14.58
C ARG A 45 20.05 39.19 -14.53
N VAL A 46 20.05 38.16 -15.38
CA VAL A 46 21.20 37.28 -15.60
C VAL A 46 21.49 37.26 -17.11
N GLY A 47 22.57 37.88 -17.54
CA GLY A 47 22.86 38.08 -18.94
C GLY A 47 21.75 38.87 -19.65
N SER A 48 21.20 38.30 -20.71
CA SER A 48 20.05 38.83 -21.47
C SER A 48 18.67 38.39 -20.95
N ARG A 49 18.60 37.73 -19.80
CA ARG A 49 17.34 37.20 -19.24
C ARG A 49 16.83 38.09 -18.12
N LEU A 50 15.55 38.46 -18.18
CA LEU A 50 14.84 39.06 -17.07
C LEU A 50 14.18 37.95 -16.26
N ILE A 51 14.60 37.77 -15.02
CA ILE A 51 14.14 36.69 -14.13
C ILE A 51 13.31 37.29 -13.02
N THR A 52 12.10 36.77 -12.83
CA THR A 52 11.22 37.10 -11.71
C THR A 52 10.89 35.83 -10.95
N SER A 53 11.27 35.75 -9.69
CA SER A 53 10.98 34.64 -8.80
C SER A 53 9.90 35.04 -7.80
N TYR A 54 8.90 34.18 -7.64
CA TYR A 54 7.82 34.29 -6.66
C TYR A 54 8.06 33.24 -5.57
N TYR A 55 8.73 33.65 -4.49
CA TYR A 55 9.07 32.78 -3.37
C TYR A 55 7.89 32.71 -2.40
N PRO A 56 7.32 31.52 -2.16
CA PRO A 56 6.33 31.36 -1.12
C PRO A 56 6.98 31.60 0.25
N LEU A 57 6.24 32.25 1.15
CA LEU A 57 6.68 32.55 2.50
C LEU A 57 6.06 31.58 3.49
N ALA A 58 6.83 31.14 4.48
CA ALA A 58 6.35 30.50 5.68
C ALA A 58 5.51 31.47 6.53
N GLU A 59 4.81 30.96 7.55
CA GLU A 59 4.06 31.79 8.52
C GLU A 59 4.95 32.81 9.21
N SER A 60 6.24 32.50 9.41
CA SER A 60 7.29 33.43 9.89
C SER A 60 7.61 34.57 8.94
N LYS A 61 6.97 34.66 7.78
CA LYS A 61 7.26 35.60 6.68
C LYS A 61 8.66 35.46 6.08
N GLN A 62 9.33 34.36 6.31
CA GLN A 62 10.61 34.00 5.70
C GLN A 62 10.41 33.11 4.47
N ASP A 63 11.37 33.16 3.52
CA ASP A 63 11.38 32.27 2.36
C ASP A 63 11.43 30.81 2.81
N ILE A 64 10.70 29.94 2.13
CA ILE A 64 10.83 28.50 2.34
C ILE A 64 12.15 28.04 1.72
N GLY A 65 13.14 27.72 2.58
CA GLY A 65 14.54 27.54 2.20
C GLY A 65 14.75 26.53 1.06
N VAL A 66 14.14 25.35 1.15
CA VAL A 66 14.28 24.29 0.14
C VAL A 66 13.79 24.72 -1.24
N ILE A 67 12.70 25.49 -1.32
CA ILE A 67 12.17 26.00 -2.59
C ILE A 67 13.11 27.06 -3.15
N LYS A 68 13.59 27.96 -2.30
CA LYS A 68 14.53 29.00 -2.68
C LYS A 68 15.85 28.43 -3.21
N GLU A 69 16.38 27.40 -2.55
CA GLU A 69 17.60 26.71 -3.00
C GLU A 69 17.44 26.08 -4.39
N LYS A 70 16.31 25.39 -4.63
CA LYS A 70 16.02 24.79 -5.94
C LYS A 70 15.90 25.81 -7.04
N ILE A 71 15.21 26.93 -6.80
CA ILE A 71 15.09 28.03 -7.76
C ILE A 71 16.47 28.65 -8.03
N ASN A 72 17.24 28.93 -6.99
CA ASN A 72 18.58 29.55 -7.14
C ASN A 72 19.56 28.61 -7.88
N ALA A 73 19.50 27.30 -7.61
CA ALA A 73 20.33 26.33 -8.32
C ALA A 73 20.01 26.26 -9.82
N ASP A 74 18.76 26.48 -10.22
CA ASP A 74 18.41 26.58 -11.64
C ASP A 74 18.82 27.90 -12.26
N ILE A 75 18.69 29.02 -11.54
CA ILE A 75 19.17 30.33 -11.99
C ILE A 75 20.67 30.32 -12.24
N GLN A 76 21.45 29.65 -11.39
CA GLN A 76 22.93 29.55 -11.53
C GLN A 76 23.39 28.81 -12.80
N LYS A 77 22.50 27.98 -13.41
CA LYS A 77 22.81 27.32 -14.69
C LYS A 77 22.83 28.26 -15.87
N PHE A 78 22.31 29.48 -15.73
CA PHE A 78 22.34 30.47 -16.80
C PHE A 78 23.69 31.17 -16.86
N SER A 79 24.33 31.19 -18.03
CA SER A 79 25.55 31.91 -18.26
C SER A 79 25.28 33.39 -18.52
N ASP A 80 26.26 34.25 -18.18
CA ASP A 80 26.22 35.73 -18.36
C ASP A 80 26.40 36.19 -19.82
N LYS A 81 26.11 35.33 -20.83
CA LYS A 81 26.20 35.75 -22.23
C LYS A 81 25.26 36.92 -22.50
N GLN A 82 25.84 38.06 -22.90
CA GLN A 82 25.06 39.23 -23.33
C GLN A 82 24.45 39.00 -24.72
N SER A 83 23.18 39.35 -24.88
CA SER A 83 22.55 39.43 -26.21
C SER A 83 22.86 40.76 -26.88
N GLN A 84 23.18 40.69 -28.16
CA GLN A 84 23.42 41.88 -28.97
C GLN A 84 22.16 42.49 -29.60
N VAL A 85 20.99 41.85 -29.46
CA VAL A 85 19.83 42.12 -30.32
C VAL A 85 18.64 42.79 -29.63
N SER A 86 18.47 42.61 -28.33
CA SER A 86 17.37 43.23 -27.57
C SER A 86 17.71 43.47 -26.10
N GLN A 87 16.90 44.29 -25.40
CA GLN A 87 17.06 44.50 -23.97
C GLN A 87 17.00 43.17 -23.19
N TYR A 88 16.16 42.22 -23.64
CA TYR A 88 16.03 40.87 -23.11
C TYR A 88 15.85 39.90 -24.27
N ASP A 89 16.36 38.67 -24.14
CA ASP A 89 16.10 37.55 -25.04
C ASP A 89 15.07 36.58 -24.42
N ASN A 90 14.87 36.64 -23.10
CA ASN A 90 13.91 35.80 -22.39
C ASN A 90 13.36 36.50 -21.14
N LEU A 91 12.04 36.26 -20.88
CA LEU A 91 11.41 36.55 -19.60
C LEU A 91 11.20 35.23 -18.90
N ILE A 92 11.75 35.07 -17.71
CA ILE A 92 11.69 33.82 -16.95
C ILE A 92 10.98 34.07 -15.62
N PHE A 93 10.02 33.21 -15.29
CA PHE A 93 9.28 33.23 -14.02
C PHE A 93 9.47 31.92 -13.31
N TYR A 94 9.81 32.01 -12.02
CA TYR A 94 9.80 30.87 -11.12
C TYR A 94 8.60 30.97 -10.21
N VAL A 95 7.81 29.88 -10.17
CA VAL A 95 6.58 29.80 -9.39
C VAL A 95 6.51 28.48 -8.68
N SER A 96 5.83 28.43 -7.54
CA SER A 96 5.58 27.20 -6.79
C SER A 96 4.08 27.01 -6.65
N HIS A 97 3.63 25.81 -6.98
CA HIS A 97 2.23 25.43 -6.89
C HIS A 97 2.05 24.36 -5.80
N PHE A 98 1.20 24.66 -4.82
CA PHE A 98 0.89 23.76 -3.71
C PHE A 98 -0.41 23.04 -3.96
N THR A 99 -0.41 21.72 -3.81
CA THR A 99 -1.60 20.87 -3.87
C THR A 99 -1.71 20.03 -2.61
N GLU A 100 -2.93 19.82 -2.16
CA GLU A 100 -3.20 18.91 -1.04
C GLU A 100 -2.86 17.47 -1.46
N THR A 101 -2.32 16.70 -0.52
CA THR A 101 -2.04 15.27 -0.71
C THR A 101 -3.04 14.42 0.05
N ASN A 102 -2.96 13.11 -0.08
CA ASN A 102 -3.71 12.16 0.74
C ASN A 102 -3.12 12.00 2.16
N PHE A 103 -1.99 12.63 2.46
CA PHE A 103 -1.46 12.70 3.81
C PHE A 103 -2.04 13.88 4.59
N SER A 104 -2.21 13.72 5.87
CA SER A 104 -2.56 14.81 6.80
C SER A 104 -1.36 15.73 7.00
N GLY A 105 -1.55 17.04 6.89
CA GLY A 105 -0.51 18.04 7.11
C GLY A 105 0.67 18.00 6.12
N VAL A 106 0.50 17.37 4.96
CA VAL A 106 1.52 17.31 3.91
C VAL A 106 0.96 17.81 2.59
N LYS A 107 1.68 18.72 1.94
CA LYS A 107 1.37 19.26 0.61
C LYS A 107 2.41 18.83 -0.40
N GLN A 108 1.98 18.62 -1.62
CA GLN A 108 2.88 18.51 -2.76
C GLN A 108 3.17 19.90 -3.32
N VAL A 109 4.41 20.16 -3.65
CA VAL A 109 4.86 21.43 -4.20
C VAL A 109 5.55 21.18 -5.53
N GLU A 110 4.96 21.69 -6.61
CA GLU A 110 5.63 21.73 -7.90
C GLU A 110 6.33 23.09 -8.08
N ILE A 111 7.64 23.06 -8.32
CA ILE A 111 8.44 24.22 -8.65
C ILE A 111 8.55 24.28 -10.18
N LYS A 112 8.02 25.35 -10.77
CA LYS A 112 7.97 25.53 -12.23
C LYS A 112 8.80 26.71 -12.68
N ARG A 113 9.46 26.54 -13.83
CA ARG A 113 10.03 27.58 -14.63
C ARG A 113 9.13 27.85 -15.84
N ILE A 114 8.70 29.11 -16.00
CA ILE A 114 7.90 29.57 -17.12
C ILE A 114 8.73 30.55 -17.91
N SER A 115 9.03 30.28 -19.18
CA SER A 115 9.88 31.10 -20.02
C SER A 115 9.14 31.63 -21.25
N TYR A 116 9.33 32.90 -21.55
CA TYR A 116 8.81 33.55 -22.74
C TYR A 116 10.01 34.06 -23.57
N PRO A 117 10.31 33.49 -24.75
CA PRO A 117 11.34 34.02 -25.61
C PRO A 117 10.94 35.39 -26.13
N VAL A 118 11.87 36.32 -26.08
CA VAL A 118 11.71 37.70 -26.62
C VAL A 118 12.38 37.77 -27.96
N LEU A 119 11.60 37.89 -29.01
CA LEU A 119 12.06 38.05 -30.40
C LEU A 119 12.15 39.53 -30.74
N THR A 120 12.79 39.88 -31.86
CA THR A 120 12.99 41.26 -32.28
C THR A 120 11.73 42.12 -32.37
N THR A 121 10.57 41.48 -32.60
CA THR A 121 9.29 42.20 -32.83
C THR A 121 8.16 41.77 -31.94
N LYS A 122 8.32 40.67 -31.19
CA LYS A 122 7.23 40.08 -30.37
C LYS A 122 7.78 39.24 -29.22
N VAL A 123 6.94 39.06 -28.19
CA VAL A 123 7.13 38.04 -27.15
C VAL A 123 6.48 36.72 -27.64
N GLY A 124 7.24 35.64 -27.54
CA GLY A 124 6.79 34.30 -27.94
C GLY A 124 5.79 33.66 -26.94
N LYS A 125 5.39 32.45 -27.24
CA LYS A 125 4.52 31.67 -26.34
C LYS A 125 5.26 31.19 -25.10
N ALA A 126 4.55 31.08 -23.99
CA ALA A 126 5.06 30.48 -22.77
C ALA A 126 5.52 29.03 -22.98
N ARG A 127 6.61 28.65 -22.34
CA ARG A 127 7.06 27.28 -22.16
C ARG A 127 7.15 27.03 -20.67
N GLU A 128 6.46 26.01 -20.20
CA GLU A 128 6.48 25.60 -18.78
C GLU A 128 7.34 24.36 -18.63
N GLU A 129 8.14 24.32 -17.58
CA GLU A 129 8.97 23.20 -17.19
C GLU A 129 8.86 22.99 -15.69
N VAL A 130 8.54 21.76 -15.26
CA VAL A 130 8.57 21.37 -13.85
C VAL A 130 10.02 21.06 -13.50
N LEU A 131 10.59 21.84 -12.60
CA LEU A 131 11.98 21.67 -12.15
C LEU A 131 12.08 20.60 -11.07
N ASP A 132 11.10 20.58 -10.17
CA ASP A 132 11.06 19.63 -9.08
C ASP A 132 9.62 19.48 -8.55
N SER A 133 9.37 18.33 -7.93
CA SER A 133 8.11 18.03 -7.23
C SER A 133 8.45 17.43 -5.87
N LEU A 134 8.08 18.12 -4.80
CA LEU A 134 8.49 17.83 -3.43
C LEU A 134 7.25 17.63 -2.56
N TYR A 135 7.36 16.77 -1.54
CA TYR A 135 6.42 16.76 -0.45
C TYR A 135 6.91 17.64 0.69
N MET A 136 6.03 18.44 1.26
CA MET A 136 6.34 19.37 2.35
C MET A 136 5.34 19.23 3.48
N SER A 137 5.83 19.13 4.69
CA SER A 137 5.02 19.14 5.90
C SER A 137 4.56 20.58 6.26
N SER A 138 3.58 20.66 7.15
CA SER A 138 3.01 21.94 7.61
C SER A 138 4.05 22.90 8.21
N ASP A 139 5.14 22.38 8.75
CA ASP A 139 6.29 23.17 9.25
C ASP A 139 7.25 23.67 8.14
N ASN A 140 6.84 23.53 6.89
CA ASN A 140 7.59 23.92 5.69
C ASN A 140 8.94 23.20 5.50
N LYS A 141 9.08 22.01 6.06
CA LYS A 141 10.24 21.15 5.85
C LYS A 141 9.95 20.07 4.80
N LEU A 142 11.00 19.58 4.17
CA LEU A 142 10.89 18.45 3.25
C LEU A 142 10.30 17.25 3.98
N PHE A 143 9.26 16.68 3.39
CA PHE A 143 8.64 15.45 3.88
C PHE A 143 9.17 14.27 3.07
N SER A 144 10.09 13.53 3.65
CA SER A 144 10.68 12.32 3.09
C SER A 144 10.04 11.07 3.69
N LEU A 145 10.21 9.92 3.03
CA LEU A 145 9.50 8.68 3.35
C LEU A 145 9.71 8.20 4.79
N ASN A 146 10.91 8.40 5.36
CA ASN A 146 11.21 8.02 6.74
C ASN A 146 10.27 8.70 7.77
N ARG A 147 9.77 9.91 7.47
CA ARG A 147 8.86 10.65 8.38
C ARG A 147 7.47 10.02 8.47
N LEU A 148 7.12 9.17 7.51
CA LEU A 148 5.84 8.46 7.52
C LEU A 148 5.76 7.37 8.60
N PHE A 149 6.86 6.99 9.22
CA PHE A 149 6.96 5.82 10.08
C PHE A 149 7.38 6.15 11.50
N LYS A 150 6.77 5.49 12.48
CA LYS A 150 7.14 5.54 13.91
C LYS A 150 8.49 4.88 14.17
N ASN A 151 8.78 3.79 13.47
CA ASN A 151 10.04 3.05 13.54
C ASN A 151 10.60 2.83 12.13
N VAL A 152 11.60 3.62 11.76
CA VAL A 152 12.18 3.68 10.42
C VAL A 152 12.89 2.37 10.04
N GLU A 153 13.61 1.75 10.97
CA GLU A 153 14.35 0.50 10.71
C GLU A 153 13.39 -0.67 10.48
N GLN A 154 12.37 -0.79 11.30
CA GLN A 154 11.33 -1.81 11.12
C GLN A 154 10.54 -1.57 9.83
N ALA A 155 10.23 -0.31 9.52
CA ALA A 155 9.55 0.05 8.28
C ALA A 155 10.39 -0.29 7.05
N LYS A 156 11.70 0.00 7.07
CA LYS A 156 12.61 -0.36 5.97
C LYS A 156 12.64 -1.86 5.74
N LYS A 157 12.72 -2.66 6.81
CA LYS A 157 12.70 -4.13 6.73
C LYS A 157 11.40 -4.61 6.08
N LEU A 158 10.26 -4.17 6.58
CA LEU A 158 8.93 -4.56 6.08
C LEU A 158 8.74 -4.16 4.60
N LEU A 159 9.12 -2.94 4.23
CA LEU A 159 9.04 -2.47 2.86
C LEU A 159 9.90 -3.31 1.91
N LEU A 160 11.10 -3.70 2.33
CA LEU A 160 11.97 -4.56 1.53
C LEU A 160 11.40 -5.98 1.38
N GLU A 161 10.77 -6.54 2.40
CA GLU A 161 10.09 -7.84 2.35
C GLU A 161 8.92 -7.80 1.35
N GLU A 162 8.06 -6.79 1.43
CA GLU A 162 6.95 -6.56 0.49
C GLU A 162 7.44 -6.35 -0.95
N MET A 163 8.50 -5.56 -1.12
CA MET A 163 9.12 -5.33 -2.43
C MET A 163 9.74 -6.59 -3.00
N GLN A 164 10.41 -7.41 -2.18
CA GLN A 164 11.04 -8.64 -2.62
C GLN A 164 10.05 -9.57 -3.29
N GLN A 165 8.88 -9.79 -2.69
CA GLN A 165 7.84 -10.64 -3.27
C GLN A 165 7.36 -10.11 -4.62
N LYS A 166 7.10 -8.80 -4.72
CA LYS A 166 6.52 -8.17 -5.92
C LYS A 166 7.53 -7.97 -7.05
N ILE A 167 8.75 -7.53 -6.73
CA ILE A 167 9.80 -7.28 -7.72
C ILE A 167 10.36 -8.58 -8.28
N THR A 168 10.55 -9.60 -7.45
CA THR A 168 11.06 -10.91 -7.91
C THR A 168 10.06 -11.58 -8.86
N ALA A 169 8.77 -11.42 -8.63
CA ALA A 169 7.73 -11.93 -9.53
C ALA A 169 7.75 -11.22 -10.90
N LEU A 170 8.02 -9.90 -10.92
CA LEU A 170 8.02 -9.07 -12.14
C LEU A 170 9.34 -9.14 -12.92
N HIS A 171 10.47 -9.30 -12.24
CA HIS A 171 11.82 -9.17 -12.79
C HIS A 171 12.75 -10.29 -12.32
N LYS A 172 12.66 -11.48 -12.93
CA LYS A 172 13.43 -12.68 -12.50
C LYS A 172 14.95 -12.46 -12.40
N THR A 173 15.54 -11.68 -13.30
CA THR A 173 17.00 -11.47 -13.38
C THR A 173 17.48 -10.15 -12.75
N GLU A 174 16.68 -9.11 -12.78
CA GLU A 174 17.05 -7.76 -12.30
C GLU A 174 16.49 -7.44 -10.93
N GLY A 175 15.51 -8.21 -10.45
CA GLY A 175 14.83 -7.96 -9.18
C GLY A 175 15.79 -7.83 -8.00
N GLN A 176 16.81 -8.69 -7.92
CA GLN A 176 17.81 -8.62 -6.85
C GLN A 176 18.65 -7.33 -6.88
N LYS A 177 19.03 -6.84 -8.08
CA LYS A 177 19.79 -5.58 -8.22
C LYS A 177 18.95 -4.38 -7.78
N ILE A 178 17.67 -4.38 -8.14
CA ILE A 178 16.73 -3.32 -7.72
C ILE A 178 16.59 -3.33 -6.20
N LEU A 179 16.38 -4.48 -5.58
CA LEU A 179 16.27 -4.62 -4.13
C LEU A 179 17.56 -4.18 -3.41
N GLN A 180 18.72 -4.58 -3.91
CA GLN A 180 20.01 -4.15 -3.38
C GLN A 180 20.19 -2.64 -3.41
N ALA A 181 19.71 -1.97 -4.47
CA ALA A 181 19.73 -0.52 -4.56
C ALA A 181 18.87 0.17 -3.49
N PHE A 182 17.74 -0.44 -3.07
CA PHE A 182 16.94 0.04 -1.94
C PHE A 182 17.58 -0.29 -0.58
N GLN A 183 18.17 -1.47 -0.43
CA GLN A 183 18.85 -1.88 0.80
C GLN A 183 19.99 -0.94 1.19
N THR A 184 20.79 -0.51 0.19
CA THR A 184 21.98 0.33 0.41
C THR A 184 21.66 1.80 0.61
N ARG A 185 20.48 2.29 0.18
CA ARG A 185 20.08 3.70 0.35
C ARG A 185 19.33 3.91 1.65
N ASP A 186 19.48 5.12 2.20
CA ASP A 186 18.63 5.58 3.28
C ASP A 186 17.17 5.72 2.78
N ILE A 187 16.21 5.33 3.60
CA ILE A 187 14.79 5.36 3.25
C ILE A 187 14.29 6.80 2.95
N SER A 188 14.91 7.83 3.52
CA SER A 188 14.60 9.22 3.22
C SER A 188 14.90 9.62 1.77
N GLN A 189 15.73 8.85 1.08
CA GLN A 189 16.11 9.06 -0.32
C GLN A 189 15.22 8.27 -1.31
N TRP A 190 14.27 7.48 -0.81
CA TRP A 190 13.40 6.71 -1.67
C TRP A 190 12.32 7.61 -2.27
N THR A 191 12.14 7.51 -3.58
CA THR A 191 11.09 8.24 -4.29
C THR A 191 9.78 7.51 -4.11
N PHE A 192 8.75 8.22 -3.67
CA PHE A 192 7.45 7.63 -3.37
C PHE A 192 6.29 8.55 -3.77
N SER A 193 5.10 7.97 -3.88
CA SER A 193 3.82 8.69 -3.84
C SER A 193 2.81 7.89 -3.02
N TYR A 194 1.73 8.54 -2.61
CA TYR A 194 0.67 7.90 -1.86
C TYR A 194 -0.69 8.23 -2.47
N GLU A 195 -1.45 7.21 -2.80
CA GLU A 195 -2.78 7.36 -3.40
C GLU A 195 -3.72 6.25 -2.92
N LYS A 196 -4.90 6.62 -2.41
CA LYS A 196 -6.01 5.70 -2.12
C LYS A 196 -5.60 4.43 -1.38
N GLY A 197 -4.97 4.57 -0.22
CA GLY A 197 -4.57 3.42 0.60
C GLY A 197 -3.38 2.62 0.06
N LYS A 198 -2.60 3.19 -0.88
CA LYS A 198 -1.42 2.54 -1.45
C LYS A 198 -0.20 3.46 -1.41
N LEU A 199 0.88 2.95 -0.87
CA LEU A 199 2.21 3.56 -0.98
C LEU A 199 2.88 3.04 -2.26
N ASN A 200 3.23 3.93 -3.16
CA ASN A 200 3.97 3.62 -4.39
C ASN A 200 5.44 3.95 -4.18
N LEU A 201 6.34 2.99 -4.39
CA LEU A 201 7.78 3.19 -4.38
C LEU A 201 8.31 3.12 -5.81
N PHE A 202 9.03 4.16 -6.25
CA PHE A 202 9.51 4.27 -7.62
C PHE A 202 10.96 3.77 -7.75
N TYR A 203 11.23 3.05 -8.83
CA TYR A 203 12.56 2.58 -9.18
C TYR A 203 12.79 2.66 -10.69
N LYS A 204 14.06 2.67 -11.11
CA LYS A 204 14.43 2.60 -12.53
C LYS A 204 14.71 1.15 -12.92
N ASN A 205 14.13 0.74 -14.05
CA ASN A 205 14.42 -0.51 -14.71
C ASN A 205 14.64 -0.22 -16.20
N ASN A 206 15.84 -0.50 -16.71
CA ASN A 206 16.22 -0.24 -18.11
C ASN A 206 15.78 1.16 -18.61
N GLU A 207 16.16 2.20 -17.86
CA GLU A 207 15.84 3.62 -18.08
C GLU A 207 14.35 4.00 -17.92
N ARG A 208 13.46 3.05 -17.74
CA ARG A 208 12.05 3.32 -17.44
C ARG A 208 11.82 3.45 -15.94
N VAL A 209 10.97 4.39 -15.57
CA VAL A 209 10.49 4.50 -14.19
C VAL A 209 9.37 3.49 -14.00
N SER A 210 9.56 2.60 -13.06
CA SER A 210 8.57 1.61 -12.63
C SER A 210 8.22 1.84 -11.16
N LYS A 211 7.10 1.28 -10.69
CA LYS A 211 6.68 1.40 -9.29
C LYS A 211 6.30 0.04 -8.70
N VAL A 212 6.50 -0.08 -7.38
CA VAL A 212 5.90 -1.13 -6.56
C VAL A 212 4.80 -0.50 -5.72
N GLU A 213 3.61 -1.10 -5.74
CA GLU A 213 2.48 -0.69 -4.92
C GLU A 213 2.44 -1.53 -3.65
N ILE A 214 2.43 -0.87 -2.49
CA ILE A 214 2.32 -1.50 -1.18
C ILE A 214 1.01 -1.03 -0.56
N ALA A 215 0.13 -1.96 -0.21
CA ALA A 215 -1.13 -1.64 0.43
C ALA A 215 -0.89 -1.07 1.84
N LEU A 216 -1.62 -0.03 2.20
CA LEU A 216 -1.48 0.63 3.50
C LEU A 216 -1.63 -0.32 4.69
N PRO A 217 -2.56 -1.31 4.69
CA PRO A 217 -2.69 -2.26 5.78
C PRO A 217 -1.42 -3.06 6.10
N ALA A 218 -0.58 -3.34 5.10
CA ALA A 218 0.71 -3.99 5.32
C ALA A 218 1.70 -3.14 6.15
N LEU A 219 1.41 -1.83 6.31
CA LEU A 219 2.26 -0.86 7.01
C LEU A 219 1.69 -0.44 8.38
N TYR A 220 0.53 -0.96 8.81
CA TYR A 220 -0.15 -0.50 10.02
C TYR A 220 0.67 -0.65 11.30
N GLU A 221 1.62 -1.58 11.35
CA GLU A 221 2.50 -1.76 12.50
C GLU A 221 3.57 -0.68 12.64
N VAL A 222 3.90 -0.02 11.54
CA VAL A 222 5.03 0.92 11.48
C VAL A 222 4.64 2.34 11.11
N ILE A 223 3.47 2.55 10.50
CA ILE A 223 3.02 3.85 10.02
C ILE A 223 2.68 4.79 11.19
N ASP A 224 2.97 6.08 11.02
CA ASP A 224 2.54 7.12 11.94
C ASP A 224 1.14 7.62 11.54
N GLU A 225 0.15 7.35 12.40
CA GLU A 225 -1.25 7.72 12.16
C GLU A 225 -1.49 9.21 12.03
N HIS A 226 -0.60 10.06 12.52
CA HIS A 226 -0.73 11.52 12.37
C HIS A 226 -0.74 11.98 10.92
N TYR A 227 -0.17 11.16 10.02
CA TYR A 227 -0.18 11.42 8.58
C TYR A 227 -1.36 10.79 7.84
N LEU A 228 -2.19 9.99 8.51
CA LEU A 228 -3.38 9.39 7.92
C LEU A 228 -4.58 10.35 8.03
N LYS A 229 -5.52 10.27 7.07
CA LYS A 229 -6.78 11.01 7.10
C LYS A 229 -7.90 10.25 6.38
N GLY A 230 -9.15 10.67 6.60
CA GLY A 230 -10.31 10.10 5.93
C GLY A 230 -10.45 8.59 6.14
N GLU A 231 -10.71 7.87 5.06
CA GLU A 231 -10.93 6.42 5.07
C GLU A 231 -9.69 5.64 5.57
N ASP A 232 -8.49 6.10 5.24
CA ASP A 232 -7.24 5.45 5.66
C ASP A 232 -7.04 5.53 7.18
N LEU A 233 -7.36 6.67 7.80
CA LEU A 233 -7.32 6.81 9.26
C LEU A 233 -8.39 5.95 9.93
N ALA A 234 -9.61 5.92 9.40
CA ALA A 234 -10.69 5.11 9.94
C ALA A 234 -10.35 3.61 9.85
N ALA A 235 -9.77 3.16 8.74
CA ALA A 235 -9.32 1.78 8.58
C ALA A 235 -8.19 1.42 9.56
N TYR A 236 -7.22 2.31 9.75
CA TYR A 236 -6.15 2.14 10.75
C TYR A 236 -6.71 2.05 12.18
N GLN A 237 -7.63 2.95 12.56
CA GLN A 237 -8.28 2.94 13.87
C GLN A 237 -9.07 1.65 14.10
N SER A 238 -9.78 1.17 13.08
CA SER A 238 -10.47 -0.13 13.14
C SER A 238 -9.50 -1.30 13.34
N TYR A 239 -8.36 -1.27 12.65
CA TYR A 239 -7.28 -2.25 12.85
C TYR A 239 -6.76 -2.24 14.29
N GLN A 240 -6.44 -1.04 14.84
CA GLN A 240 -5.94 -0.91 16.20
C GLN A 240 -6.98 -1.36 17.25
N ALA A 241 -8.26 -1.02 17.04
CA ALA A 241 -9.35 -1.47 17.91
C ALA A 241 -9.48 -3.00 17.92
N LYS A 242 -9.38 -3.66 16.76
CA LYS A 242 -9.37 -5.12 16.64
C LYS A 242 -8.13 -5.76 17.29
N LYS A 243 -6.96 -5.14 17.13
CA LYS A 243 -5.71 -5.60 17.75
C LYS A 243 -5.76 -5.58 19.29
N GLN A 244 -6.51 -4.63 19.87
CA GLN A 244 -6.76 -4.58 21.31
C GLN A 244 -7.76 -5.66 21.78
N GLN A 245 -8.57 -6.21 20.88
CA GLN A 245 -9.44 -7.33 21.20
C GLN A 245 -8.61 -8.62 21.24
N LYS A 246 -8.88 -9.45 22.22
CA LYS A 246 -8.31 -10.79 22.28
C LYS A 246 -9.04 -11.70 21.27
N LEU A 247 -8.75 -11.54 19.97
CA LEU A 247 -9.37 -12.38 18.93
C LEU A 247 -8.70 -13.75 18.88
N VAL A 248 -9.50 -14.80 18.64
CA VAL A 248 -9.04 -16.16 18.35
C VAL A 248 -9.93 -16.81 17.30
N ALA A 249 -9.38 -17.72 16.49
CA ALA A 249 -10.15 -18.52 15.54
C ALA A 249 -10.20 -19.98 16.01
N LEU A 250 -11.42 -20.53 16.17
CA LEU A 250 -11.63 -21.98 16.26
C LEU A 250 -11.67 -22.56 14.85
N THR A 251 -10.84 -23.56 14.59
CA THR A 251 -10.79 -24.22 13.28
C THR A 251 -10.95 -25.72 13.41
N PHE A 252 -11.65 -26.31 12.44
CA PHE A 252 -12.03 -27.73 12.44
C PHE A 252 -11.57 -28.36 11.13
N ASP A 253 -10.78 -29.44 11.24
CA ASP A 253 -10.24 -30.15 10.09
C ASP A 253 -10.98 -31.50 9.90
N ASP A 254 -10.82 -32.09 8.72
CA ASP A 254 -11.25 -33.42 8.29
C ASP A 254 -12.76 -33.61 8.03
N GLY A 255 -13.61 -32.64 8.35
CA GLY A 255 -15.05 -32.69 8.05
C GLY A 255 -15.37 -32.62 6.54
N PRO A 256 -16.66 -32.60 6.18
CA PRO A 256 -17.82 -32.78 7.04
C PRO A 256 -18.00 -34.24 7.51
N ASN A 257 -18.52 -34.42 8.70
CA ASN A 257 -18.94 -35.70 9.25
C ASN A 257 -20.44 -35.66 9.63
N ALA A 258 -21.27 -36.56 9.06
CA ALA A 258 -22.69 -36.52 9.22
C ALA A 258 -23.18 -36.66 10.68
N ALA A 259 -22.38 -37.28 11.56
CA ALA A 259 -22.75 -37.49 12.96
C ALA A 259 -22.34 -36.34 13.89
N THR A 260 -21.17 -35.74 13.66
CA THR A 260 -20.53 -34.83 14.62
C THR A 260 -20.51 -33.38 14.17
N THR A 261 -20.32 -33.09 12.87
CA THR A 261 -20.34 -31.72 12.37
C THR A 261 -21.65 -30.97 12.68
N PRO A 262 -22.88 -31.59 12.56
CA PRO A 262 -24.11 -30.91 12.96
C PRO A 262 -24.12 -30.53 14.44
N GLN A 263 -23.58 -31.35 15.32
CA GLN A 263 -23.48 -31.05 16.75
C GLN A 263 -22.51 -29.87 17.01
N ALA A 264 -21.41 -29.81 16.27
CA ALA A 264 -20.48 -28.64 16.34
C ALA A 264 -21.22 -27.35 15.98
N LEU A 265 -21.99 -27.35 14.89
CA LEU A 265 -22.76 -26.20 14.44
C LEU A 265 -23.81 -25.76 15.47
N ASP A 266 -24.56 -26.72 16.05
CA ASP A 266 -25.56 -26.46 17.08
C ASP A 266 -24.91 -25.79 18.32
N ILE A 267 -23.73 -26.26 18.73
CA ILE A 267 -22.95 -25.65 19.82
C ILE A 267 -22.48 -24.25 19.45
N LEU A 268 -21.88 -24.06 18.30
CA LEU A 268 -21.41 -22.75 17.86
C LEU A 268 -22.55 -21.71 17.77
N ALA A 269 -23.72 -22.15 17.25
CA ALA A 269 -24.94 -21.34 17.21
C ALA A 269 -25.43 -20.98 18.61
N LYS A 270 -25.46 -21.93 19.57
CA LYS A 270 -25.85 -21.70 20.97
C LYS A 270 -25.00 -20.61 21.64
N TYR A 271 -23.71 -20.58 21.37
CA TYR A 271 -22.80 -19.62 21.95
C TYR A 271 -22.61 -18.36 21.09
N HIS A 272 -23.34 -18.24 19.97
CA HIS A 272 -23.27 -17.13 19.02
C HIS A 272 -21.84 -16.86 18.50
N VAL A 273 -21.09 -17.91 18.22
CA VAL A 273 -19.73 -17.85 17.71
C VAL A 273 -19.61 -18.48 16.32
N LYS A 274 -18.61 -18.06 15.55
CA LYS A 274 -18.30 -18.62 14.25
C LYS A 274 -17.00 -19.41 14.30
N GLY A 275 -16.84 -20.37 13.40
CA GLY A 275 -15.63 -21.16 13.22
C GLY A 275 -15.25 -21.27 11.75
N THR A 276 -14.06 -21.81 11.48
CA THR A 276 -13.58 -22.09 10.13
C THR A 276 -13.39 -23.60 9.96
N PHE A 277 -13.97 -24.16 8.91
CA PHE A 277 -13.98 -25.60 8.64
C PHE A 277 -13.13 -25.92 7.41
N PHE A 278 -12.05 -26.65 7.59
CA PHE A 278 -11.20 -27.17 6.50
C PHE A 278 -11.68 -28.56 6.10
N MET A 279 -12.37 -28.63 4.96
CA MET A 279 -13.10 -29.82 4.56
C MET A 279 -12.33 -30.69 3.58
N LEU A 280 -12.44 -32.02 3.76
CA LEU A 280 -11.94 -33.00 2.81
C LEU A 280 -12.92 -33.16 1.64
N GLY A 281 -12.42 -33.09 0.42
CA GLY A 281 -13.26 -33.23 -0.79
C GLY A 281 -14.04 -34.52 -0.85
N LYS A 282 -13.43 -35.63 -0.48
CA LYS A 282 -14.08 -36.95 -0.48
C LYS A 282 -15.30 -37.07 0.46
N ASN A 283 -15.39 -36.19 1.48
CA ASN A 283 -16.47 -36.22 2.47
C ASN A 283 -17.66 -35.34 2.08
N ILE A 284 -17.58 -34.59 0.97
CA ILE A 284 -18.62 -33.65 0.52
C ILE A 284 -19.78 -34.40 -0.10
N ALA A 285 -19.49 -35.38 -0.96
CA ALA A 285 -20.54 -36.19 -1.59
C ALA A 285 -21.40 -36.96 -0.54
N GLY A 286 -22.69 -36.71 -0.60
CA GLY A 286 -23.66 -37.19 0.39
C GLY A 286 -23.79 -36.33 1.65
N ASN A 287 -22.98 -35.25 1.78
CA ASN A 287 -23.05 -34.27 2.86
C ASN A 287 -23.26 -32.84 2.35
N GLU A 288 -23.75 -32.67 1.11
CA GLU A 288 -23.88 -31.37 0.47
C GLU A 288 -24.73 -30.38 1.28
N GLN A 289 -25.84 -30.89 1.86
CA GLN A 289 -26.72 -30.08 2.71
C GLN A 289 -26.01 -29.62 3.99
N LEU A 290 -25.10 -30.44 4.53
CA LEU A 290 -24.30 -30.08 5.70
C LEU A 290 -23.24 -29.04 5.38
N VAL A 291 -22.54 -29.18 4.25
CA VAL A 291 -21.61 -28.16 3.74
C VAL A 291 -22.32 -26.83 3.52
N LYS A 292 -23.52 -26.88 2.90
CA LYS A 292 -24.34 -25.70 2.69
C LYS A 292 -24.77 -25.08 4.04
N ARG A 293 -25.14 -25.89 5.03
CA ARG A 293 -25.46 -25.41 6.37
C ARG A 293 -24.31 -24.67 7.03
N VAL A 294 -23.07 -25.20 6.94
CA VAL A 294 -21.86 -24.51 7.44
C VAL A 294 -21.74 -23.15 6.83
N HIS A 295 -21.89 -23.02 5.50
CA HIS A 295 -21.83 -21.78 4.78
C HIS A 295 -22.96 -20.81 5.16
N ASP A 296 -24.20 -21.25 5.11
CA ASP A 296 -25.40 -20.42 5.33
C ASP A 296 -25.52 -19.92 6.77
N GLU A 297 -24.99 -20.65 7.75
CA GLU A 297 -24.87 -20.20 9.14
C GLU A 297 -23.70 -19.18 9.34
N GLY A 298 -22.97 -18.82 8.28
CA GLY A 298 -21.90 -17.81 8.30
C GLY A 298 -20.59 -18.30 8.91
N HIS A 299 -20.36 -19.60 8.93
CA HIS A 299 -19.05 -20.18 9.19
C HIS A 299 -18.18 -20.11 7.93
N GLU A 300 -16.88 -20.09 8.10
CA GLU A 300 -15.95 -20.06 6.98
C GLU A 300 -15.56 -21.47 6.56
N ILE A 301 -15.40 -21.67 5.24
CA ILE A 301 -15.00 -22.96 4.68
C ILE A 301 -13.63 -22.79 4.00
N GLY A 302 -12.72 -23.72 4.29
CA GLY A 302 -11.42 -23.88 3.65
C GLY A 302 -11.26 -25.26 3.02
N ASN A 303 -10.27 -25.37 2.15
CA ASN A 303 -9.88 -26.60 1.48
C ASN A 303 -8.92 -27.41 2.37
N HIS A 304 -9.14 -28.75 2.51
CA HIS A 304 -8.23 -29.65 3.23
C HIS A 304 -7.70 -30.80 2.38
N SER A 305 -7.57 -30.61 1.06
CA SER A 305 -7.28 -31.64 0.06
C SER A 305 -8.45 -32.62 -0.15
N TRP A 306 -8.31 -33.50 -1.16
CA TRP A 306 -9.35 -34.47 -1.45
C TRP A 306 -9.43 -35.61 -0.42
N SER A 307 -8.26 -36.27 -0.16
CA SER A 307 -8.22 -37.51 0.62
C SER A 307 -7.20 -37.52 1.76
N HIS A 308 -6.69 -36.36 2.15
CA HIS A 308 -5.75 -36.17 3.24
C HIS A 308 -4.36 -36.80 3.04
N PRO A 309 -3.74 -36.75 1.84
CA PRO A 309 -2.36 -37.25 1.67
C PRO A 309 -1.35 -36.21 2.22
N GLN A 310 -0.14 -36.67 2.51
CA GLN A 310 0.98 -35.76 2.74
C GLN A 310 1.43 -35.14 1.40
N LEU A 311 0.87 -33.97 1.04
CA LEU A 311 0.98 -33.36 -0.28
C LEU A 311 2.40 -33.27 -0.85
N PRO A 312 3.46 -32.93 -0.06
CA PRO A 312 4.84 -32.87 -0.59
C PRO A 312 5.43 -34.22 -1.05
N THR A 313 4.80 -35.35 -0.70
CA THR A 313 5.26 -36.68 -1.14
C THR A 313 4.70 -37.08 -2.50
N LEU A 314 3.74 -36.33 -3.02
CA LEU A 314 3.12 -36.56 -4.31
C LEU A 314 3.86 -35.83 -5.42
N ALA A 315 3.73 -36.30 -6.67
CA ALA A 315 4.09 -35.52 -7.82
C ALA A 315 3.25 -34.20 -7.85
N LEU A 316 3.81 -33.10 -8.33
CA LEU A 316 3.19 -31.77 -8.27
C LEU A 316 1.76 -31.78 -8.82
N GLU A 317 1.54 -32.38 -9.98
CA GLU A 317 0.21 -32.42 -10.61
C GLU A 317 -0.79 -33.28 -9.81
N GLN A 318 -0.32 -34.32 -9.14
CA GLN A 318 -1.20 -35.11 -8.23
C GLN A 318 -1.58 -34.30 -6.98
N ALA A 319 -0.61 -33.54 -6.43
CA ALA A 319 -0.88 -32.66 -5.28
C ALA A 319 -1.85 -31.53 -5.65
N LYS A 320 -1.66 -30.91 -6.82
CA LYS A 320 -2.60 -29.91 -7.36
C LYS A 320 -4.01 -30.50 -7.53
N LYS A 321 -4.11 -31.68 -8.12
CA LYS A 321 -5.40 -32.34 -8.31
C LYS A 321 -6.15 -32.60 -7.01
N GLN A 322 -5.48 -32.95 -5.92
CA GLN A 322 -6.07 -33.06 -4.59
C GLN A 322 -6.75 -31.76 -4.12
N ILE A 323 -6.16 -30.62 -4.49
CA ILE A 323 -6.67 -29.30 -4.12
C ILE A 323 -7.79 -28.90 -5.09
N GLU A 324 -7.58 -29.02 -6.39
CA GLU A 324 -8.50 -28.59 -7.43
C GLU A 324 -9.83 -29.37 -7.41
N ASP A 325 -9.78 -30.70 -7.21
CA ASP A 325 -10.99 -31.52 -7.10
C ASP A 325 -11.82 -31.11 -5.87
N THR A 326 -11.17 -30.78 -4.74
CA THR A 326 -11.86 -30.28 -3.54
C THR A 326 -12.46 -28.89 -3.78
N GLN A 327 -11.72 -27.99 -4.46
CA GLN A 327 -12.24 -26.67 -4.84
C GLN A 327 -13.48 -26.78 -5.73
N ALA A 328 -13.46 -27.71 -6.70
CA ALA A 328 -14.58 -27.95 -7.58
C ALA A 328 -15.81 -28.48 -6.83
N ALA A 329 -15.62 -29.43 -5.91
CA ALA A 329 -16.68 -30.00 -5.08
C ALA A 329 -17.30 -28.94 -4.15
N LEU A 330 -16.50 -28.14 -3.46
CA LEU A 330 -16.97 -27.05 -2.61
C LEU A 330 -17.73 -26.00 -3.42
N ARG A 331 -17.17 -25.56 -4.56
CA ARG A 331 -17.84 -24.59 -5.45
C ARG A 331 -19.21 -25.07 -5.93
N ALA A 332 -19.33 -26.35 -6.25
CA ALA A 332 -20.60 -26.93 -6.68
C ALA A 332 -21.71 -26.81 -5.62
N VAL A 333 -21.34 -26.80 -4.34
CA VAL A 333 -22.30 -26.75 -3.21
C VAL A 333 -22.55 -25.29 -2.76
N ILE A 334 -21.51 -24.49 -2.57
CA ILE A 334 -21.63 -23.15 -1.97
C ILE A 334 -21.59 -22.01 -2.99
N GLY A 335 -21.38 -22.30 -4.28
CA GLY A 335 -21.38 -21.31 -5.36
C GLY A 335 -20.07 -20.53 -5.53
N GLU A 336 -19.14 -20.66 -4.58
CA GLU A 336 -17.82 -19.99 -4.62
C GLU A 336 -16.69 -20.93 -4.24
N SER A 337 -15.46 -20.56 -4.60
CA SER A 337 -14.27 -21.33 -4.23
C SER A 337 -13.62 -20.73 -2.99
N PRO A 338 -13.32 -21.53 -1.95
CA PRO A 338 -12.53 -21.07 -0.82
C PRO A 338 -11.19 -20.46 -1.27
N LYS A 339 -10.81 -19.34 -0.65
CA LYS A 339 -9.53 -18.67 -0.94
C LYS A 339 -8.36 -19.20 -0.09
N MET A 340 -8.67 -20.07 0.87
CA MET A 340 -7.70 -20.63 1.79
C MET A 340 -7.73 -22.15 1.81
N MET A 341 -6.59 -22.72 2.16
CA MET A 341 -6.48 -24.14 2.47
C MET A 341 -5.64 -24.37 3.72
N ARG A 342 -5.87 -25.50 4.38
CA ARG A 342 -4.92 -26.06 5.35
C ARG A 342 -4.35 -27.34 4.77
N PRO A 343 -3.01 -27.41 4.56
CA PRO A 343 -2.40 -28.64 4.07
C PRO A 343 -2.51 -29.74 5.13
N PRO A 344 -2.85 -30.98 4.74
CA PRO A 344 -2.80 -32.13 5.66
C PRO A 344 -1.46 -32.22 6.39
N TYR A 345 -1.49 -32.50 7.70
CA TYR A 345 -0.31 -32.54 8.58
C TYR A 345 0.48 -31.24 8.68
N GLY A 346 -0.04 -30.10 8.20
CA GLY A 346 0.70 -28.87 8.04
C GLY A 346 1.83 -28.97 7.01
N ALA A 347 1.83 -29.98 6.17
CA ALA A 347 2.93 -30.31 5.25
C ALA A 347 2.74 -29.62 3.88
N ILE A 348 3.61 -28.67 3.58
CA ILE A 348 3.68 -27.95 2.29
C ILE A 348 5.13 -27.70 1.92
N ASN A 349 5.46 -27.77 0.63
CA ASN A 349 6.76 -27.33 0.11
C ASN A 349 6.61 -26.09 -0.79
N ASN A 350 7.71 -25.40 -1.06
CA ASN A 350 7.71 -24.18 -1.86
C ASN A 350 7.21 -24.41 -3.29
N THR A 351 7.48 -25.59 -3.87
CA THR A 351 7.04 -25.91 -5.24
C THR A 351 5.52 -25.92 -5.34
N LEU A 352 4.84 -26.64 -4.46
CA LEU A 352 3.38 -26.70 -4.43
C LEU A 352 2.78 -25.36 -4.01
N ARG A 353 3.35 -24.71 -3.00
CA ARG A 353 2.90 -23.40 -2.52
C ARG A 353 2.87 -22.34 -3.63
N ASN A 354 3.92 -22.32 -4.46
CA ASN A 354 4.01 -21.35 -5.56
C ASN A 354 3.17 -21.74 -6.79
N ALA A 355 2.73 -22.99 -6.88
CA ALA A 355 1.91 -23.50 -7.98
C ALA A 355 0.40 -23.34 -7.77
N VAL A 356 -0.03 -22.99 -6.55
CA VAL A 356 -1.44 -22.91 -6.17
C VAL A 356 -1.73 -21.52 -5.59
N ASP A 357 -2.63 -20.77 -6.23
CA ASP A 357 -3.02 -19.42 -5.79
C ASP A 357 -4.04 -19.49 -4.65
N MET A 358 -3.56 -19.88 -3.47
CA MET A 358 -4.34 -19.95 -2.22
C MET A 358 -3.50 -19.45 -1.05
N SER A 359 -4.18 -19.00 0.01
CA SER A 359 -3.58 -18.74 1.31
C SER A 359 -3.48 -20.03 2.12
N PHE A 360 -2.36 -20.27 2.78
CA PHE A 360 -2.11 -21.49 3.53
C PHE A 360 -2.24 -21.22 5.04
N ILE A 361 -3.28 -21.78 5.66
CA ILE A 361 -3.59 -21.55 7.05
C ILE A 361 -3.07 -22.70 7.91
N MET A 362 -2.12 -22.40 8.76
CA MET A 362 -1.58 -23.29 9.78
C MET A 362 -2.29 -23.06 11.12
N TRP A 363 -1.65 -23.38 12.22
CA TRP A 363 -2.11 -23.14 13.59
C TRP A 363 -0.93 -22.84 14.50
N ASN A 364 -1.22 -22.21 15.62
CA ASN A 364 -0.27 -21.99 16.71
C ASN A 364 -0.78 -22.55 18.06
N VAL A 365 -2.01 -23.09 18.08
CA VAL A 365 -2.55 -23.85 19.19
C VAL A 365 -3.02 -25.21 18.68
N ASP A 366 -2.37 -26.28 19.11
CA ASP A 366 -2.79 -27.65 18.82
C ASP A 366 -3.55 -28.21 20.03
N SER A 367 -4.83 -28.47 19.87
CA SER A 367 -5.65 -29.07 20.93
C SER A 367 -5.27 -30.51 21.25
N LEU A 368 -4.52 -31.20 20.37
CA LEU A 368 -4.17 -32.61 20.43
C LEU A 368 -5.39 -33.53 20.55
N ASP A 369 -6.56 -33.09 20.11
CA ASP A 369 -7.82 -33.83 20.13
C ASP A 369 -7.77 -35.14 19.28
N TRP A 370 -7.01 -35.06 18.16
CA TRP A 370 -6.71 -36.16 17.25
C TRP A 370 -5.90 -37.28 17.91
N LYS A 371 -5.11 -36.93 18.94
CA LYS A 371 -4.18 -37.84 19.61
C LYS A 371 -4.77 -38.36 20.95
N ASN A 372 -5.19 -37.45 21.81
CA ASN A 372 -5.51 -37.80 23.21
C ASN A 372 -6.91 -38.28 23.43
N ARG A 373 -7.86 -37.93 22.56
CA ARG A 373 -9.29 -38.32 22.67
C ARG A 373 -9.88 -38.14 24.07
N ASN A 374 -9.52 -37.03 24.74
CA ASN A 374 -9.93 -36.75 26.11
C ASN A 374 -10.24 -35.26 26.26
N THR A 375 -11.45 -34.95 26.77
CA THR A 375 -11.94 -33.56 26.93
C THR A 375 -11.07 -32.71 27.85
N GLY A 376 -10.58 -33.30 28.96
CA GLY A 376 -9.70 -32.61 29.92
C GLY A 376 -8.36 -32.23 29.29
N SER A 377 -7.76 -33.13 28.50
CA SER A 377 -6.51 -32.89 27.78
C SER A 377 -6.67 -31.82 26.72
N ILE A 378 -7.78 -31.81 25.97
CA ILE A 378 -8.11 -30.76 25.01
C ILE A 378 -8.13 -29.39 25.70
N MET A 379 -8.84 -29.29 26.81
CA MET A 379 -8.94 -28.10 27.63
C MET A 379 -7.58 -27.61 28.15
N GLU A 380 -6.72 -28.52 28.60
CA GLU A 380 -5.39 -28.21 29.07
C GLU A 380 -4.54 -27.59 27.97
N GLN A 381 -4.52 -28.19 26.77
CA GLN A 381 -3.79 -27.68 25.63
C GLN A 381 -4.27 -26.29 25.21
N VAL A 382 -5.57 -26.08 25.11
CA VAL A 382 -6.16 -24.79 24.78
C VAL A 382 -5.79 -23.73 25.82
N LYS A 383 -5.93 -24.04 27.13
CA LYS A 383 -5.57 -23.11 28.21
C LYS A 383 -4.09 -22.71 28.20
N LYS A 384 -3.22 -23.68 27.92
CA LYS A 384 -1.76 -23.50 27.97
C LYS A 384 -1.21 -22.67 26.80
N GLN A 385 -1.79 -22.84 25.61
CA GLN A 385 -1.19 -22.34 24.36
C GLN A 385 -1.89 -21.08 23.84
N THR A 386 -3.16 -20.81 24.22
CA THR A 386 -3.93 -19.71 23.59
C THR A 386 -3.46 -18.33 24.05
N TYR A 387 -3.25 -17.46 23.07
CA TYR A 387 -3.00 -16.03 23.22
C TYR A 387 -3.76 -15.22 22.14
N PRO A 388 -3.91 -13.90 22.29
CA PRO A 388 -4.58 -13.09 21.25
C PRO A 388 -3.95 -13.29 19.87
N GLY A 389 -4.78 -13.51 18.86
CA GLY A 389 -4.32 -13.80 17.50
C GLY A 389 -4.15 -15.30 17.20
N SER A 390 -4.47 -16.20 18.15
CA SER A 390 -4.32 -17.64 17.95
C SER A 390 -5.31 -18.23 16.95
N ILE A 391 -4.81 -19.19 16.16
CA ILE A 391 -5.60 -20.15 15.35
C ILE A 391 -5.51 -21.49 16.06
N ILE A 392 -6.66 -21.99 16.53
CA ILE A 392 -6.77 -23.23 17.32
C ILE A 392 -7.18 -24.37 16.41
N LEU A 393 -6.33 -25.40 16.30
CA LEU A 393 -6.59 -26.63 15.57
C LEU A 393 -7.45 -27.58 16.41
N MET A 394 -8.60 -28.00 15.86
CA MET A 394 -9.47 -29.03 16.33
C MET A 394 -9.96 -29.86 15.14
N HIS A 395 -10.69 -30.95 15.40
CA HIS A 395 -11.29 -31.81 14.38
C HIS A 395 -12.76 -32.09 14.74
N ASP A 396 -13.71 -31.68 13.89
CA ASP A 396 -15.13 -31.84 14.12
C ASP A 396 -15.64 -33.30 13.91
N ILE A 397 -14.76 -34.19 13.49
CA ILE A 397 -15.03 -35.60 13.26
C ILE A 397 -14.94 -36.45 14.55
N HIS A 398 -14.58 -35.87 15.70
CA HIS A 398 -14.36 -36.58 16.95
C HIS A 398 -15.40 -36.19 18.00
N GLN A 399 -16.14 -37.17 18.54
CA GLN A 399 -17.14 -36.90 19.57
C GLN A 399 -16.53 -36.28 20.84
N THR A 400 -15.27 -36.63 21.17
CA THR A 400 -14.55 -36.03 22.31
C THR A 400 -14.29 -34.54 22.12
N THR A 401 -14.00 -34.08 20.88
CA THR A 401 -13.89 -32.68 20.53
C THR A 401 -15.23 -31.97 20.71
N ILE A 402 -16.31 -32.57 20.17
CA ILE A 402 -17.64 -32.00 20.32
C ILE A 402 -18.03 -31.86 21.81
N ASN A 403 -17.72 -32.87 22.62
CA ASN A 403 -17.99 -32.82 24.06
C ASN A 403 -17.16 -31.77 24.81
N ALA A 404 -15.95 -31.45 24.32
CA ALA A 404 -15.08 -30.39 24.89
C ALA A 404 -15.47 -28.99 24.45
N LEU A 405 -16.07 -28.84 23.27
CA LEU A 405 -16.30 -27.57 22.59
C LEU A 405 -17.05 -26.54 23.44
N PRO A 406 -18.12 -26.84 24.17
CA PRO A 406 -18.79 -25.91 25.08
C PRO A 406 -17.83 -25.32 26.10
N SER A 407 -17.03 -26.15 26.77
CA SER A 407 -16.07 -25.70 27.78
C SER A 407 -14.91 -24.88 27.18
N VAL A 408 -14.49 -25.21 25.99
CA VAL A 408 -13.48 -24.43 25.25
C VAL A 408 -14.00 -23.01 24.96
N ILE A 409 -15.23 -22.91 24.44
CA ILE A 409 -15.85 -21.61 24.12
C ILE A 409 -16.05 -20.78 25.39
N GLU A 410 -16.63 -21.38 26.45
CA GLU A 410 -16.86 -20.70 27.72
C GLU A 410 -15.56 -20.19 28.35
N TYR A 411 -14.49 -21.00 28.31
CA TYR A 411 -13.20 -20.59 28.80
C TYR A 411 -12.64 -19.38 28.03
N LEU A 412 -12.70 -19.42 26.70
CA LEU A 412 -12.22 -18.35 25.85
C LEU A 412 -13.01 -17.06 26.11
N GLN A 413 -14.35 -17.12 26.10
CA GLN A 413 -15.21 -15.95 26.34
C GLN A 413 -14.99 -15.38 27.75
N LYS A 414 -14.89 -16.24 28.78
CA LYS A 414 -14.64 -15.82 30.17
C LYS A 414 -13.28 -15.12 30.34
N ASN A 415 -12.28 -15.45 29.51
CA ASN A 415 -10.97 -14.80 29.50
C ASN A 415 -10.89 -13.60 28.54
N GLY A 416 -12.05 -13.12 28.05
CA GLY A 416 -12.16 -11.92 27.22
C GLY A 416 -11.75 -12.13 25.76
N TYR A 417 -11.69 -13.40 25.30
CA TYR A 417 -11.48 -13.68 23.88
C TYR A 417 -12.80 -13.55 23.09
N THR A 418 -12.70 -12.94 21.91
CA THR A 418 -13.77 -12.94 20.91
C THR A 418 -13.41 -13.99 19.86
N LEU A 419 -14.33 -14.93 19.62
CA LEU A 419 -14.15 -16.01 18.66
C LEU A 419 -14.63 -15.51 17.30
N VAL A 420 -13.76 -15.59 16.29
CA VAL A 420 -14.00 -15.11 14.93
C VAL A 420 -13.54 -16.13 13.89
N THR A 421 -13.91 -15.96 12.63
CA THR A 421 -13.37 -16.78 11.52
C THR A 421 -11.89 -16.45 11.26
N VAL A 422 -11.18 -17.30 10.51
CA VAL A 422 -9.79 -17.06 10.14
C VAL A 422 -9.65 -15.78 9.33
N SER A 423 -10.54 -15.53 8.36
CA SER A 423 -10.51 -14.30 7.57
C SER A 423 -10.72 -13.06 8.43
N GLU A 424 -11.65 -13.09 9.38
CA GLU A 424 -11.87 -11.97 10.32
C GLU A 424 -10.65 -11.76 11.23
N LEU A 425 -10.04 -12.85 11.74
CA LEU A 425 -8.82 -12.80 12.53
C LEU A 425 -7.68 -12.12 11.78
N LEU A 426 -7.55 -12.42 10.49
CA LEU A 426 -6.51 -11.89 9.60
C LEU A 426 -6.94 -10.61 8.85
N ASN A 427 -8.00 -9.92 9.33
CA ASN A 427 -8.53 -8.68 8.72
C ASN A 427 -8.88 -8.80 7.24
N HIS A 428 -9.34 -9.98 6.79
CA HIS A 428 -9.64 -10.28 5.39
C HIS A 428 -8.46 -10.07 4.42
N GLN A 429 -7.23 -10.09 4.94
CA GLN A 429 -5.99 -9.89 4.17
C GLN A 429 -5.31 -11.23 3.87
N LEU A 430 -6.03 -12.08 3.18
CA LEU A 430 -5.51 -13.37 2.72
C LEU A 430 -4.79 -13.16 1.38
N GLU A 431 -3.47 -13.33 1.38
CA GLU A 431 -2.63 -13.26 0.18
C GLU A 431 -2.33 -14.67 -0.33
N GLY A 432 -2.43 -14.86 -1.65
CA GLY A 432 -2.02 -16.11 -2.28
C GLY A 432 -0.55 -16.46 -1.94
N HIS A 433 -0.25 -17.75 -1.89
CA HIS A 433 1.09 -18.30 -1.61
C HIS A 433 1.66 -18.01 -0.20
N ARG A 434 0.91 -17.37 0.71
CA ARG A 434 1.38 -17.01 2.05
C ARG A 434 0.95 -18.05 3.10
N LEU A 435 1.84 -18.27 4.10
CA LEU A 435 1.60 -19.11 5.27
C LEU A 435 1.18 -18.23 6.45
N TYR A 436 0.08 -18.61 7.12
CA TYR A 436 -0.43 -17.92 8.31
C TYR A 436 -0.51 -18.91 9.47
N TYR A 437 0.15 -18.59 10.57
CA TYR A 437 0.11 -19.38 11.82
C TYR A 437 -0.76 -18.73 12.89
N GLY A 438 -1.11 -17.47 12.70
CA GLY A 438 -1.91 -16.62 13.57
C GLY A 438 -1.96 -15.20 13.02
N ALA A 439 -2.53 -14.26 13.79
CA ALA A 439 -2.65 -12.85 13.41
C ALA A 439 -1.43 -11.99 13.83
N ASN A 440 -0.37 -12.61 14.35
CA ASN A 440 0.84 -11.90 14.82
C ASN A 440 2.01 -12.13 13.87
#